data_573aad74633fd774b8a3f0e87fc770f4
#
_entry.id   573aad74633fd774b8a3f0e87fc770f4
#
_cell.length_a   1.000
_cell.length_b   1.000
_cell.length_c   1.000
_cell.angle_alpha   90.00
_cell.angle_beta   90.00
_cell.angle_gamma   90.00
#
_symmetry.space_group_name_H-M   'P 1'
#
loop_
_entity.id
_entity.type
_entity.pdbx_description
1 polymer ?
#
loop_
_entity_poly.entity_id
_entity_poly.type
_entity_poly.pdbx_seq_one_letter_code
_entity_poly.pdbx_strand_id
1 'polypeptide(L)'
;NSDQPEALLERLKGIFDIVRLVDPESTKVLSLGKDGRLTEMPGTCHMVWNKSGRCENCISSKALARKESLNKIEFKDDQAYFVMAKYVEVGGRGCVLEMVSKLSDGRWLDMGGRRMLLDRGSNFDRSAFVDSLTGAYSRQYFECFLAESEQVEGVVMIDVDHFKEVNVRFGHLVGDKALQSVAQSILSNLRQTDVLVRYGGDEFLLLVPHIRPGEHVIQRVREAAASARVEGYPELELSASVG
;
A
#
# COMPACT_ATOMS: atom_id res chain seq x y z
N ASN A 1 -2.51 -24.37 23.37
CA ASN A 1 -3.08 -23.04 23.68
C ASN A 1 -2.31 -21.97 22.91
N SER A 2 -2.53 -21.91 21.59
CA SER A 2 -1.87 -20.98 20.65
C SER A 2 -2.55 -19.62 20.52
N ASP A 3 -3.56 -19.33 21.34
CA ASP A 3 -4.40 -18.11 21.22
C ASP A 3 -4.14 -17.06 22.30
N GLN A 4 -3.01 -17.14 23.01
CA GLN A 4 -2.68 -16.08 23.97
C GLN A 4 -2.06 -14.87 23.24
N PRO A 5 -2.55 -13.65 23.51
CA PRO A 5 -2.06 -12.42 22.86
C PRO A 5 -0.55 -12.23 22.97
N GLU A 6 0.06 -12.70 24.05
CA GLU A 6 1.52 -12.68 24.25
C GLU A 6 2.26 -13.55 23.23
N ALA A 7 1.76 -14.76 22.96
CA ALA A 7 2.36 -15.65 21.97
C ALA A 7 2.31 -15.05 20.56
N LEU A 8 1.23 -14.33 20.24
CA LEU A 8 1.12 -13.60 18.99
C LEU A 8 2.15 -12.47 18.90
N LEU A 9 2.30 -11.66 19.95
CA LEU A 9 3.29 -10.58 20.00
C LEU A 9 4.71 -11.11 19.83
N GLU A 10 5.07 -12.22 20.48
CA GLU A 10 6.39 -12.84 20.33
C GLU A 10 6.63 -13.37 18.90
N ARG A 11 5.62 -13.96 18.27
CA ARG A 11 5.72 -14.39 16.86
C ARG A 11 5.90 -13.20 15.92
N LEU A 12 5.20 -12.09 16.14
CA LEU A 12 5.34 -10.87 15.36
C LEU A 12 6.73 -10.25 15.52
N LYS A 13 7.35 -10.30 16.69
CA LYS A 13 8.73 -9.85 16.93
C LYS A 13 9.78 -10.62 16.11
N GLY A 14 9.46 -11.84 15.70
CA GLY A 14 10.31 -12.61 14.77
C GLY A 14 10.18 -12.16 13.30
N ILE A 15 9.19 -11.34 12.99
CA ILE A 15 8.88 -10.92 11.62
C ILE A 15 9.20 -9.43 11.40
N PHE A 16 8.87 -8.58 12.38
CA PHE A 16 9.04 -7.13 12.33
C PHE A 16 10.21 -6.69 13.20
N ASP A 17 10.92 -5.65 12.78
CA ASP A 17 12.05 -5.09 13.55
C ASP A 17 11.62 -4.49 14.88
N ILE A 18 10.40 -3.90 14.94
CA ILE A 18 9.79 -3.40 16.15
C ILE A 18 8.34 -3.86 16.20
N VAL A 19 7.94 -4.46 17.32
CA VAL A 19 6.55 -4.78 17.66
C VAL A 19 6.27 -4.29 19.06
N ARG A 20 5.27 -3.41 19.19
CA ARG A 20 4.93 -2.83 20.49
C ARG A 20 3.46 -2.43 20.56
N LEU A 21 2.94 -2.44 21.77
CA LEU A 21 1.66 -1.82 22.07
C LEU A 21 1.90 -0.38 22.51
N VAL A 22 1.07 0.55 22.02
CA VAL A 22 1.16 1.96 22.41
C VAL A 22 -0.21 2.51 22.77
N ASP A 23 -0.21 3.41 23.74
CA ASP A 23 -1.33 4.29 24.00
C ASP A 23 -0.99 5.66 23.39
N PRO A 24 -1.56 6.01 22.25
CA PRO A 24 -1.22 7.26 21.58
C PRO A 24 -1.81 8.50 22.28
N GLU A 25 -2.76 8.35 23.20
CA GLU A 25 -3.29 9.47 23.99
C GLU A 25 -2.29 9.92 25.06
N SER A 26 -1.77 8.96 25.82
CA SER A 26 -0.70 9.21 26.81
C SER A 26 0.72 9.21 26.20
N THR A 27 0.87 8.86 24.94
CA THR A 27 2.14 8.64 24.23
C THR A 27 3.02 7.53 24.84
N LYS A 28 2.43 6.64 25.63
CA LYS A 28 3.16 5.59 26.33
C LYS A 28 3.27 4.31 25.51
N VAL A 29 4.40 3.64 25.69
CA VAL A 29 4.57 2.24 25.26
C VAL A 29 4.04 1.35 26.37
N LEU A 30 3.33 0.30 25.96
CA LEU A 30 2.66 -0.63 26.88
C LEU A 30 3.31 -2.01 26.78
N SER A 31 3.43 -2.66 27.93
CA SER A 31 3.79 -4.08 28.05
C SER A 31 2.55 -4.89 28.44
N LEU A 32 2.40 -6.05 27.83
CA LEU A 32 1.38 -7.03 28.18
C LEU A 32 1.97 -8.04 29.16
N GLY A 33 1.42 -8.11 30.35
CA GLY A 33 1.79 -9.08 31.36
C GLY A 33 1.13 -10.44 31.14
N LYS A 34 1.69 -11.50 31.73
CA LYS A 34 1.13 -12.87 31.67
C LYS A 34 -0.28 -12.99 32.27
N ASP A 35 -0.67 -12.03 33.07
CA ASP A 35 -2.02 -11.88 33.63
C ASP A 35 -3.00 -11.17 32.68
N GLY A 36 -2.57 -10.85 31.45
CA GLY A 36 -3.35 -10.12 30.45
C GLY A 36 -3.49 -8.61 30.71
N ARG A 37 -2.78 -8.07 31.70
CA ARG A 37 -2.83 -6.65 32.03
C ARG A 37 -1.79 -5.85 31.27
N LEU A 38 -2.19 -4.64 30.89
CA LEU A 38 -1.31 -3.66 30.28
C LEU A 38 -0.65 -2.79 31.36
N THR A 39 0.68 -2.69 31.29
CA THR A 39 1.49 -1.80 32.14
C THR A 39 2.27 -0.81 31.30
N GLU A 40 2.41 0.42 31.77
CA GLU A 40 3.21 1.43 31.07
C GLU A 40 4.70 1.14 31.21
N MET A 41 5.40 1.24 30.09
CA MET A 41 6.86 1.13 30.06
C MET A 41 7.51 2.52 30.17
N PRO A 42 8.76 2.61 30.63
CA PRO A 42 9.54 3.84 30.57
C PRO A 42 9.69 4.35 29.14
N GLY A 43 9.58 5.67 28.96
CA GLY A 43 9.70 6.30 27.65
C GLY A 43 8.37 6.55 26.95
N THR A 44 8.48 7.14 25.77
CA THR A 44 7.33 7.52 24.94
C THR A 44 7.41 6.90 23.54
N CYS A 45 6.28 6.73 22.87
CA CYS A 45 6.21 6.06 21.58
C CYS A 45 7.01 6.77 20.47
N HIS A 46 7.15 8.11 20.56
CA HIS A 46 7.85 8.91 19.57
C HIS A 46 9.39 8.92 19.73
N MET A 47 9.91 8.48 20.87
CA MET A 47 11.37 8.41 21.10
C MET A 47 12.10 7.51 20.10
N VAL A 48 11.45 6.45 19.64
CA VAL A 48 12.01 5.54 18.63
C VAL A 48 12.33 6.27 17.31
N TRP A 49 11.63 7.36 17.04
CA TRP A 49 11.78 8.21 15.86
C TRP A 49 12.69 9.44 16.10
N ASN A 50 13.47 9.46 17.19
CA ASN A 50 14.30 10.62 17.59
C ASN A 50 13.50 11.93 17.72
N LYS A 51 12.20 11.85 18.03
CA LYS A 51 11.33 13.03 18.18
C LYS A 51 11.18 13.40 19.65
N SER A 52 11.24 14.70 19.94
CA SER A 52 11.07 15.24 21.28
C SER A 52 9.62 15.36 21.74
N GLY A 53 8.68 15.22 20.82
CA GLY A 53 7.24 15.34 21.07
C GLY A 53 6.40 14.44 20.18
N ARG A 54 5.07 14.53 20.35
CA ARG A 54 4.10 13.77 19.55
C ARG A 54 4.33 13.99 18.04
N CYS A 55 4.27 12.91 17.26
CA CYS A 55 4.40 12.98 15.80
C CYS A 55 3.25 13.82 15.20
N GLU A 56 3.55 14.77 14.32
CA GLU A 56 2.53 15.59 13.64
C GLU A 56 1.53 14.75 12.86
N ASN A 57 2.02 13.76 12.12
CA ASN A 57 1.19 12.79 11.40
C ASN A 57 1.18 11.43 12.11
N CYS A 58 0.59 11.39 13.33
CA CYS A 58 0.53 10.17 14.14
C CYS A 58 -0.55 9.22 13.64
N ILE A 59 -0.17 8.16 12.92
CA ILE A 59 -1.13 7.14 12.45
C ILE A 59 -1.72 6.33 13.61
N SER A 60 -0.99 6.17 14.72
CA SER A 60 -1.50 5.44 15.89
C SER A 60 -2.63 6.19 16.59
N SER A 61 -2.57 7.53 16.67
CA SER A 61 -3.70 8.33 17.16
C SER A 61 -4.92 8.21 16.22
N LYS A 62 -4.68 8.22 14.90
CA LYS A 62 -5.76 8.05 13.92
C LYS A 62 -6.36 6.64 13.98
N ALA A 63 -5.51 5.61 14.10
CA ALA A 63 -5.96 4.21 14.21
C ALA A 63 -6.78 3.97 15.46
N LEU A 64 -6.38 4.57 16.62
CA LEU A 64 -7.15 4.49 17.86
C LEU A 64 -8.53 5.15 17.72
N ALA A 65 -8.56 6.38 17.17
CA ALA A 65 -9.79 7.15 17.04
C ALA A 65 -10.81 6.50 16.07
N ARG A 66 -10.33 5.89 14.98
CA ARG A 66 -11.17 5.27 13.96
C ARG A 66 -11.41 3.78 14.16
N LYS A 67 -10.68 3.15 15.09
CA LYS A 67 -10.68 1.70 15.36
C LYS A 67 -10.33 0.87 14.12
N GLU A 68 -9.35 1.33 13.35
CA GLU A 68 -8.93 0.69 12.09
C GLU A 68 -7.41 0.42 12.03
N SER A 69 -6.96 -0.17 10.93
CA SER A 69 -5.53 -0.32 10.62
C SER A 69 -5.10 0.78 9.66
N LEU A 70 -3.96 1.43 9.94
CA LEU A 70 -3.35 2.45 9.12
C LEU A 70 -1.87 2.17 8.93
N ASN A 71 -1.32 2.63 7.82
CA ASN A 71 0.09 2.44 7.49
C ASN A 71 0.71 3.77 7.09
N LYS A 72 2.03 3.90 7.25
CA LYS A 72 2.82 5.00 6.70
C LYS A 72 4.28 4.59 6.53
N ILE A 73 5.03 5.43 5.81
CA ILE A 73 6.49 5.41 5.90
C ILE A 73 6.94 6.49 6.89
N GLU A 74 7.93 6.16 7.69
CA GLU A 74 8.62 7.08 8.57
C GLU A 74 10.12 7.05 8.26
N PHE A 75 10.77 8.21 8.32
CA PHE A 75 12.19 8.33 8.07
C PHE A 75 12.93 8.60 9.37
N LYS A 76 14.05 7.92 9.56
CA LYS A 76 14.95 8.11 10.68
C LYS A 76 16.37 7.81 10.24
N ASP A 77 17.31 8.74 10.47
CA ASP A 77 18.75 8.58 10.21
C ASP A 77 19.02 8.05 8.77
N ASP A 78 18.44 8.71 7.75
CA ASP A 78 18.50 8.33 6.32
C ASP A 78 18.00 6.90 6.00
N GLN A 79 17.27 6.31 6.93
CA GLN A 79 16.64 5.01 6.75
C GLN A 79 15.13 5.17 6.70
N ALA A 80 14.49 4.45 5.79
CA ALA A 80 13.04 4.37 5.70
C ALA A 80 12.51 3.17 6.49
N TYR A 81 11.37 3.35 7.10
CA TYR A 81 10.67 2.34 7.88
C TYR A 81 9.20 2.30 7.48
N PHE A 82 8.71 1.11 7.20
CA PHE A 82 7.27 0.88 7.07
C PHE A 82 6.66 0.71 8.46
N VAL A 83 5.68 1.52 8.78
CA VAL A 83 4.99 1.53 10.06
C VAL A 83 3.53 1.16 9.86
N MET A 84 3.10 0.09 10.48
CA MET A 84 1.70 -0.33 10.55
C MET A 84 1.18 -0.07 11.97
N ALA A 85 0.02 0.56 12.07
CA ALA A 85 -0.68 0.83 13.32
C ALA A 85 -2.08 0.19 13.26
N LYS A 86 -2.36 -0.76 14.13
CA LYS A 86 -3.65 -1.46 14.19
C LYS A 86 -4.31 -1.26 15.54
N TYR A 87 -5.57 -0.82 15.53
CA TYR A 87 -6.38 -0.84 16.76
C TYR A 87 -6.53 -2.26 17.30
N VAL A 88 -6.30 -2.43 18.57
CA VAL A 88 -6.52 -3.68 19.30
C VAL A 88 -7.12 -3.38 20.66
N GLU A 89 -7.89 -4.34 21.18
CA GLU A 89 -8.44 -4.27 22.52
C GLU A 89 -7.82 -5.35 23.40
N VAL A 90 -7.23 -4.96 24.49
CA VAL A 90 -6.53 -5.86 25.43
C VAL A 90 -7.06 -5.61 26.84
N GLY A 91 -7.65 -6.62 27.44
CA GLY A 91 -8.22 -6.52 28.78
C GLY A 91 -9.30 -5.44 28.91
N GLY A 92 -10.08 -5.17 27.86
CA GLY A 92 -11.11 -4.12 27.83
C GLY A 92 -10.56 -2.70 27.62
N ARG A 93 -9.26 -2.54 27.41
CA ARG A 93 -8.61 -1.26 27.07
C ARG A 93 -8.23 -1.21 25.61
N GLY A 94 -8.69 -0.17 24.90
CA GLY A 94 -8.26 0.11 23.53
C GLY A 94 -6.82 0.61 23.52
N CYS A 95 -6.01 0.05 22.63
CA CYS A 95 -4.65 0.49 22.38
C CYS A 95 -4.28 0.24 20.91
N VAL A 96 -3.06 0.53 20.52
CA VAL A 96 -2.60 0.33 19.13
C VAL A 96 -1.39 -0.60 19.12
N LEU A 97 -1.48 -1.64 18.31
CA LEU A 97 -0.35 -2.48 17.96
C LEU A 97 0.41 -1.80 16.82
N GLU A 98 1.64 -1.37 17.10
CA GLU A 98 2.58 -0.88 16.09
C GLU A 98 3.54 -1.99 15.68
N MET A 99 3.66 -2.17 14.37
CA MET A 99 4.62 -3.07 13.74
C MET A 99 5.46 -2.25 12.78
N VAL A 100 6.77 -2.36 12.87
CA VAL A 100 7.70 -1.55 12.09
C VAL A 100 8.69 -2.48 11.41
N SER A 101 8.88 -2.29 10.11
CA SER A 101 9.94 -2.94 9.35
C SER A 101 10.87 -1.91 8.75
N LYS A 102 12.17 -2.11 8.92
CA LYS A 102 13.19 -1.33 8.24
C LYS A 102 13.17 -1.68 6.75
N LEU A 103 13.03 -0.67 5.92
CA LEU A 103 13.18 -0.80 4.48
C LEU A 103 14.68 -0.72 4.18
N SER A 104 15.38 -1.86 4.23
CA SER A 104 16.82 -1.92 3.98
C SER A 104 17.13 -1.74 2.50
N ASP A 105 18.14 -0.90 2.22
CA ASP A 105 18.71 -0.48 0.96
C ASP A 105 17.89 0.59 0.22
N GLY A 106 18.48 1.75 -0.01
CA GLY A 106 17.96 2.90 -0.77
C GLY A 106 17.47 2.59 -2.20
N ARG A 107 17.36 1.31 -2.57
CA ARG A 107 16.79 0.80 -3.82
C ARG A 107 15.25 0.76 -3.84
N TRP A 108 14.59 1.03 -2.73
CA TRP A 108 13.13 1.22 -2.76
C TRP A 108 12.74 2.59 -3.35
N LEU A 109 13.70 3.52 -3.44
CA LEU A 109 13.60 4.75 -4.22
C LEU A 109 13.82 4.50 -5.73
N ASP A 110 14.45 3.39 -6.10
CA ASP A 110 14.38 2.89 -7.45
C ASP A 110 12.94 2.43 -7.67
N MET A 111 12.16 3.23 -8.38
CA MET A 111 10.75 3.06 -8.68
C MET A 111 10.38 1.72 -9.34
N GLY A 112 11.26 0.76 -9.28
CA GLY A 112 11.05 -0.64 -9.54
C GLY A 112 10.57 -1.44 -8.31
N GLY A 113 9.68 -0.91 -7.48
CA GLY A 113 9.14 -1.58 -6.27
C GLY A 113 8.68 -3.04 -6.45
N ARG A 114 8.59 -3.49 -7.70
CA ARG A 114 8.44 -4.88 -8.10
C ARG A 114 9.54 -5.81 -7.58
N ARG A 115 10.79 -5.34 -7.48
CA ARG A 115 11.94 -6.20 -7.12
C ARG A 115 12.10 -6.34 -5.62
N MET A 116 11.73 -5.32 -4.86
CA MET A 116 11.90 -5.30 -3.41
C MET A 116 10.93 -6.19 -2.65
N LEU A 117 9.69 -6.32 -3.13
CA LEU A 117 8.70 -7.24 -2.55
C LEU A 117 8.95 -8.70 -2.98
N LEU A 118 9.79 -8.93 -4.01
CA LEU A 118 10.07 -10.25 -4.56
C LEU A 118 11.26 -10.95 -3.89
N ASP A 119 12.25 -10.22 -3.39
CA ASP A 119 13.56 -10.79 -3.00
C ASP A 119 13.67 -11.19 -1.52
N ARG A 120 12.70 -10.85 -0.68
CA ARG A 120 12.70 -11.28 0.72
C ARG A 120 11.48 -12.14 1.01
N GLY A 121 11.73 -13.42 1.27
CA GLY A 121 10.77 -14.41 1.80
C GLY A 121 10.17 -14.06 3.17
N SER A 122 9.96 -12.77 3.47
CA SER A 122 9.16 -12.30 4.58
C SER A 122 7.71 -12.30 4.13
N ASN A 123 6.83 -12.90 4.92
CA ASN A 123 5.36 -12.90 4.78
C ASN A 123 4.76 -11.49 4.89
N PHE A 124 5.33 -10.53 4.17
CA PHE A 124 4.66 -9.27 3.89
C PHE A 124 3.47 -9.63 3.01
N ASP A 125 2.28 -9.38 3.48
CA ASP A 125 1.07 -9.70 2.74
C ASP A 125 1.04 -8.85 1.46
N ARG A 126 1.58 -9.42 0.37
CA ARG A 126 1.62 -8.81 -0.96
C ARG A 126 0.21 -8.42 -1.41
N SER A 127 -0.81 -9.08 -0.86
CA SER A 127 -2.20 -8.83 -1.17
C SER A 127 -2.67 -7.44 -0.76
N ALA A 128 -2.02 -6.80 0.23
CA ALA A 128 -2.37 -5.44 0.65
C ALA A 128 -1.92 -4.35 -0.34
N PHE A 129 -0.88 -4.62 -1.14
CA PHE A 129 -0.25 -3.61 -2.00
C PHE A 129 -0.39 -3.88 -3.49
N VAL A 130 -0.92 -5.03 -3.86
CA VAL A 130 -1.21 -5.40 -5.24
C VAL A 130 -2.69 -5.68 -5.36
N ASP A 131 -3.35 -5.05 -6.32
CA ASP A 131 -4.74 -5.36 -6.64
C ASP A 131 -4.84 -6.78 -7.19
N SER A 132 -5.58 -7.62 -6.49
CA SER A 132 -5.67 -9.06 -6.78
C SER A 132 -6.34 -9.36 -8.13
N LEU A 133 -7.17 -8.44 -8.63
CA LEU A 133 -7.84 -8.60 -9.91
C LEU A 133 -6.89 -8.28 -11.07
N THR A 134 -6.22 -7.14 -11.03
CA THR A 134 -5.51 -6.59 -12.18
C THR A 134 -4.00 -6.80 -12.14
N GLY A 135 -3.44 -7.08 -10.97
CA GLY A 135 -2.00 -7.17 -10.77
C GLY A 135 -1.27 -5.81 -10.75
N ALA A 136 -1.98 -4.71 -10.92
CA ALA A 136 -1.47 -3.37 -10.68
C ALA A 136 -1.26 -3.14 -9.16
N TYR A 137 -0.52 -2.10 -8.79
CA TYR A 137 -0.47 -1.75 -7.38
C TYR A 137 -1.83 -1.27 -6.88
N SER A 138 -2.11 -1.46 -5.59
CA SER A 138 -3.35 -1.01 -4.97
C SER A 138 -3.29 0.50 -4.65
N ARG A 139 -4.46 1.12 -4.47
CA ARG A 139 -4.57 2.48 -3.94
C ARG A 139 -3.83 2.64 -2.61
N GLN A 140 -3.85 1.62 -1.76
CA GLN A 140 -3.12 1.63 -0.49
C GLN A 140 -1.61 1.76 -0.70
N TYR A 141 -1.05 1.10 -1.73
CA TYR A 141 0.35 1.27 -2.09
C TYR A 141 0.66 2.73 -2.46
N PHE A 142 -0.18 3.35 -3.27
CA PHE A 142 -0.03 4.76 -3.63
C PHE A 142 -0.07 5.69 -2.41
N GLU A 143 -1.07 5.53 -1.55
CA GLU A 143 -1.22 6.37 -0.34
C GLU A 143 -0.07 6.21 0.65
N CYS A 144 0.49 5.01 0.76
CA CYS A 144 1.61 4.73 1.68
C CYS A 144 2.98 5.14 1.15
N PHE A 145 3.20 5.04 -0.16
CA PHE A 145 4.56 5.09 -0.71
C PHE A 145 4.79 6.21 -1.73
N LEU A 146 3.76 6.67 -2.41
CA LEU A 146 3.92 7.49 -3.59
C LEU A 146 3.26 8.87 -3.50
N ALA A 147 2.25 9.05 -2.65
CA ALA A 147 1.48 10.29 -2.57
C ALA A 147 2.33 11.53 -2.16
N GLU A 148 3.43 11.31 -1.45
CA GLU A 148 4.35 12.36 -1.00
C GLU A 148 5.73 12.26 -1.70
N SER A 149 5.82 11.50 -2.80
CA SER A 149 7.09 11.30 -3.52
C SER A 149 7.42 12.51 -4.39
N GLU A 150 8.52 13.19 -4.08
CA GLU A 150 9.07 14.28 -4.91
C GLU A 150 9.74 13.78 -6.22
N GLN A 151 9.79 12.48 -6.44
CA GLN A 151 10.53 11.85 -7.54
C GLN A 151 9.65 11.49 -8.75
N VAL A 152 8.44 12.00 -8.84
CA VAL A 152 7.51 11.75 -9.93
C VAL A 152 7.42 12.98 -10.82
N GLU A 153 7.89 12.87 -12.07
CA GLU A 153 7.81 13.97 -13.04
C GLU A 153 6.46 14.02 -13.76
N GLY A 154 5.75 12.88 -13.82
CA GLY A 154 4.43 12.80 -14.45
C GLY A 154 3.45 11.91 -13.72
N VAL A 155 2.22 12.37 -13.66
CA VAL A 155 1.07 11.63 -13.15
C VAL A 155 0.01 11.59 -14.23
N VAL A 156 -0.44 10.39 -14.58
CA VAL A 156 -1.44 10.19 -15.63
C VAL A 156 -2.64 9.47 -15.05
N MET A 157 -3.82 10.09 -15.13
CA MET A 157 -5.08 9.45 -14.77
C MET A 157 -5.61 8.67 -15.97
N ILE A 158 -6.13 7.48 -15.72
CA ILE A 158 -6.65 6.56 -16.74
C ILE A 158 -8.00 6.06 -16.24
N ASP A 159 -9.03 6.23 -17.05
CA ASP A 159 -10.40 5.77 -16.77
C ASP A 159 -10.84 4.87 -17.93
N VAL A 160 -11.37 3.67 -17.62
CA VAL A 160 -11.82 2.72 -18.66
C VAL A 160 -13.17 3.17 -19.21
N ASP A 161 -13.19 3.56 -20.47
CA ASP A 161 -14.38 4.10 -21.12
C ASP A 161 -15.55 3.11 -21.10
N HIS A 162 -16.73 3.60 -20.78
CA HIS A 162 -18.00 2.84 -20.80
C HIS A 162 -18.00 1.57 -19.94
N PHE A 163 -17.15 1.47 -18.91
CA PHE A 163 -17.01 0.26 -18.11
C PHE A 163 -18.33 -0.20 -17.47
N LYS A 164 -19.16 0.76 -17.04
CA LYS A 164 -20.49 0.45 -16.52
C LYS A 164 -21.39 -0.24 -17.58
N GLU A 165 -21.30 0.17 -18.83
CA GLU A 165 -22.06 -0.44 -19.94
C GLU A 165 -21.54 -1.85 -20.22
N VAL A 166 -20.24 -2.10 -20.14
CA VAL A 166 -19.66 -3.44 -20.23
C VAL A 166 -20.25 -4.36 -19.16
N ASN A 167 -20.29 -3.90 -17.91
CA ASN A 167 -20.90 -4.67 -16.81
C ASN A 167 -22.40 -4.96 -17.03
N VAL A 168 -23.15 -3.98 -17.50
CA VAL A 168 -24.59 -4.14 -17.75
C VAL A 168 -24.85 -5.10 -18.90
N ARG A 169 -24.06 -5.04 -19.98
CA ARG A 169 -24.27 -5.82 -21.19
C ARG A 169 -23.75 -7.25 -21.09
N PHE A 170 -22.57 -7.44 -20.46
CA PHE A 170 -21.84 -8.70 -20.47
C PHE A 170 -21.70 -9.34 -19.07
N GLY A 171 -22.13 -8.63 -18.02
CA GLY A 171 -22.00 -9.06 -16.63
C GLY A 171 -20.66 -8.74 -15.98
N HIS A 172 -20.63 -8.73 -14.65
CA HIS A 172 -19.45 -8.35 -13.86
C HIS A 172 -18.22 -9.23 -14.11
N LEU A 173 -18.40 -10.52 -14.37
CA LEU A 173 -17.27 -11.42 -14.66
C LEU A 173 -16.54 -11.04 -15.95
N VAL A 174 -17.27 -10.54 -16.95
CA VAL A 174 -16.66 -10.03 -18.19
C VAL A 174 -16.03 -8.66 -17.96
N GLY A 175 -16.67 -7.82 -17.14
CA GLY A 175 -16.08 -6.57 -16.69
C GLY A 175 -14.74 -6.76 -15.96
N ASP A 176 -14.66 -7.75 -15.07
CA ASP A 176 -13.42 -8.10 -14.39
C ASP A 176 -12.33 -8.53 -15.40
N LYS A 177 -12.66 -9.35 -16.38
CA LYS A 177 -11.74 -9.73 -17.46
C LYS A 177 -11.32 -8.51 -18.31
N ALA A 178 -12.22 -7.57 -18.55
CA ALA A 178 -11.93 -6.34 -19.27
C ALA A 178 -10.89 -5.49 -18.51
N LEU A 179 -11.08 -5.29 -17.20
CA LEU A 179 -10.11 -4.60 -16.35
C LEU A 179 -8.75 -5.31 -16.31
N GLN A 180 -8.75 -6.63 -16.19
CA GLN A 180 -7.52 -7.43 -16.25
C GLN A 180 -6.79 -7.23 -17.58
N SER A 181 -7.52 -7.29 -18.69
CA SER A 181 -6.93 -7.14 -20.02
C SER A 181 -6.36 -5.75 -20.25
N VAL A 182 -7.08 -4.69 -19.87
CA VAL A 182 -6.58 -3.31 -19.95
C VAL A 182 -5.34 -3.12 -19.10
N ALA A 183 -5.39 -3.54 -17.83
CA ALA A 183 -4.24 -3.41 -16.93
C ALA A 183 -3.02 -4.16 -17.43
N GLN A 184 -3.19 -5.40 -17.91
CA GLN A 184 -2.11 -6.22 -18.44
C GLN A 184 -1.52 -5.61 -19.72
N SER A 185 -2.37 -5.07 -20.61
CA SER A 185 -1.92 -4.39 -21.82
C SER A 185 -1.10 -3.14 -21.48
N ILE A 186 -1.56 -2.33 -20.55
CA ILE A 186 -0.82 -1.16 -20.07
C ILE A 186 0.50 -1.61 -19.43
N LEU A 187 0.49 -2.52 -18.46
CA LEU A 187 1.68 -3.01 -17.76
C LEU A 187 2.76 -3.55 -18.72
N SER A 188 2.36 -4.23 -19.80
CA SER A 188 3.27 -4.76 -20.80
C SER A 188 3.95 -3.67 -21.63
N ASN A 189 3.38 -2.47 -21.67
CA ASN A 189 3.89 -1.32 -22.40
C ASN A 189 4.57 -0.27 -21.49
N LEU A 190 4.66 -0.53 -20.18
CA LEU A 190 5.32 0.33 -19.22
C LEU A 190 6.82 0.01 -19.10
N ARG A 191 7.59 1.00 -18.73
CA ARG A 191 8.98 0.81 -18.31
C ARG A 191 9.01 0.16 -16.93
N GLN A 192 10.14 -0.43 -16.61
CA GLN A 192 10.37 -1.03 -15.30
C GLN A 192 10.29 0.00 -14.14
N THR A 193 10.51 1.28 -14.45
CA THR A 193 10.43 2.40 -13.51
C THR A 193 9.03 2.96 -13.35
N ASP A 194 8.14 2.75 -14.31
CA ASP A 194 6.78 3.27 -14.28
C ASP A 194 5.91 2.45 -13.32
N VAL A 195 5.01 3.10 -12.60
CA VAL A 195 4.17 2.46 -11.59
C VAL A 195 2.70 2.63 -11.94
N LEU A 196 2.01 1.52 -12.25
CA LEU A 196 0.57 1.50 -12.44
C LEU A 196 -0.13 1.13 -11.15
N VAL A 197 -1.07 1.96 -10.74
CA VAL A 197 -1.89 1.80 -9.53
C VAL A 197 -3.36 1.69 -9.93
N ARG A 198 -4.09 0.72 -9.43
CA ARG A 198 -5.56 0.74 -9.49
C ARG A 198 -6.07 1.62 -8.37
N TYR A 199 -6.56 2.82 -8.73
CA TYR A 199 -6.96 3.85 -7.79
C TYR A 199 -8.43 3.75 -7.39
N GLY A 200 -9.28 3.30 -8.30
CA GLY A 200 -10.72 3.11 -8.13
C GLY A 200 -11.24 1.83 -8.79
N GLY A 201 -12.52 1.73 -9.02
CA GLY A 201 -13.17 0.60 -9.66
C GLY A 201 -12.61 0.32 -11.06
N ASP A 202 -12.69 1.30 -11.93
CA ASP A 202 -12.26 1.35 -13.33
C ASP A 202 -11.18 2.40 -13.57
N GLU A 203 -10.70 3.07 -12.51
CA GLU A 203 -9.71 4.12 -12.54
C GLU A 203 -8.32 3.60 -12.21
N PHE A 204 -7.34 3.99 -13.02
CA PHE A 204 -5.93 3.73 -12.78
C PHE A 204 -5.14 5.04 -12.74
N LEU A 205 -4.05 5.01 -11.97
CA LEU A 205 -3.08 6.10 -11.88
C LEU A 205 -1.73 5.56 -12.34
N LEU A 206 -1.12 6.20 -13.32
CA LEU A 206 0.22 5.90 -13.75
C LEU A 206 1.17 6.99 -13.26
N LEU A 207 2.20 6.58 -12.55
CA LEU A 207 3.27 7.43 -12.07
C LEU A 207 4.51 7.20 -12.92
N VAL A 208 5.02 8.29 -13.48
CA VAL A 208 6.19 8.29 -14.36
C VAL A 208 7.31 9.09 -13.71
N PRO A 209 8.38 8.43 -13.23
CA PRO A 209 9.48 9.10 -12.56
C PRO A 209 10.26 10.05 -13.45
N HIS A 210 10.50 9.62 -14.68
CA HIS A 210 11.29 10.38 -15.64
C HIS A 210 10.63 10.42 -16.99
N ILE A 211 10.29 11.62 -17.45
CA ILE A 211 9.73 11.87 -18.78
C ILE A 211 10.88 12.27 -19.70
N ARG A 212 11.16 11.47 -20.73
CA ARG A 212 12.18 11.80 -21.72
C ARG A 212 11.66 12.83 -22.71
N PRO A 213 12.51 13.75 -23.19
CA PRO A 213 12.12 14.66 -24.28
C PRO A 213 11.56 13.90 -25.48
N GLY A 214 10.40 14.31 -25.98
CA GLY A 214 9.70 13.66 -27.09
C GLY A 214 8.94 12.39 -26.72
N GLU A 215 8.83 12.05 -25.45
CA GLU A 215 8.05 10.92 -24.99
C GLU A 215 6.55 11.24 -24.97
N HIS A 216 5.75 10.39 -25.61
CA HIS A 216 4.30 10.49 -25.68
C HIS A 216 3.63 9.46 -24.74
N VAL A 217 3.79 9.62 -23.43
CA VAL A 217 3.28 8.69 -22.41
C VAL A 217 1.78 8.47 -22.54
N ILE A 218 1.02 9.56 -22.64
CA ILE A 218 -0.46 9.51 -22.79
C ILE A 218 -0.86 8.71 -24.02
N GLN A 219 -0.21 8.97 -25.16
CA GLN A 219 -0.49 8.26 -26.41
C GLN A 219 -0.20 6.76 -26.28
N ARG A 220 0.95 6.41 -25.73
CA ARG A 220 1.37 5.02 -25.48
C ARG A 220 0.37 4.27 -24.60
N VAL A 221 -0.09 4.90 -23.51
CA VAL A 221 -1.06 4.30 -22.59
C VAL A 221 -2.43 4.13 -23.27
N ARG A 222 -2.88 5.13 -24.02
CA ARG A 222 -4.14 5.06 -24.77
C ARG A 222 -4.13 3.95 -25.82
N GLU A 223 -3.05 3.80 -26.58
CA GLU A 223 -2.87 2.72 -27.55
C GLU A 223 -2.82 1.35 -26.87
N ALA A 224 -2.13 1.24 -25.74
CA ALA A 224 -2.08 0.03 -24.97
C ALA A 224 -3.48 -0.37 -24.47
N ALA A 225 -4.27 0.54 -23.92
CA ALA A 225 -5.64 0.26 -23.49
C ALA A 225 -6.53 -0.18 -24.68
N ALA A 226 -6.44 0.49 -25.82
CA ALA A 226 -7.21 0.18 -27.01
C ALA A 226 -6.80 -1.16 -27.67
N SER A 227 -5.60 -1.66 -27.38
CA SER A 227 -5.14 -2.98 -27.84
C SER A 227 -5.62 -4.14 -26.98
N ALA A 228 -6.20 -3.86 -25.78
CA ALA A 228 -6.68 -4.87 -24.89
C ALA A 228 -7.84 -5.67 -25.51
N ARG A 229 -7.87 -6.99 -25.29
CA ARG A 229 -8.89 -7.88 -25.81
C ARG A 229 -9.34 -8.85 -24.72
N VAL A 230 -10.64 -9.14 -24.70
CA VAL A 230 -11.22 -10.10 -23.77
C VAL A 230 -11.45 -11.43 -24.48
N GLU A 231 -10.81 -12.47 -23.99
CA GLU A 231 -10.96 -13.81 -24.56
C GLU A 231 -12.42 -14.27 -24.51
N GLY A 232 -12.93 -14.75 -25.67
CA GLY A 232 -14.31 -15.17 -25.84
C GLY A 232 -15.31 -14.04 -26.16
N TYR A 233 -14.85 -12.78 -26.25
CA TYR A 233 -15.69 -11.60 -26.53
C TYR A 233 -15.02 -10.69 -27.57
N PRO A 234 -14.85 -11.16 -28.81
CA PRO A 234 -14.14 -10.42 -29.86
C PRO A 234 -14.86 -9.12 -30.25
N GLU A 235 -16.16 -9.02 -30.00
CA GLU A 235 -16.97 -7.82 -30.23
C GLU A 235 -16.81 -6.74 -29.16
N LEU A 236 -16.13 -7.04 -28.05
CA LEU A 236 -15.90 -6.07 -26.98
C LEU A 236 -14.62 -5.26 -27.28
N GLU A 237 -14.83 -4.07 -27.80
CA GLU A 237 -13.76 -3.08 -27.96
C GLU A 237 -13.58 -2.31 -26.65
N LEU A 238 -12.33 -2.21 -26.19
CA LEU A 238 -11.96 -1.50 -24.97
C LEU A 238 -11.18 -0.23 -25.34
N SER A 239 -11.43 0.83 -24.60
CA SER A 239 -10.65 2.07 -24.65
C SER A 239 -10.52 2.69 -23.29
N ALA A 240 -9.68 3.70 -23.14
CA ALA A 240 -9.52 4.46 -21.93
C ALA A 240 -9.33 5.95 -22.20
N SER A 241 -9.98 6.77 -21.43
CA SER A 241 -9.72 8.18 -21.32
C SER A 241 -8.45 8.39 -20.49
N VAL A 242 -7.50 9.16 -21.04
CA VAL A 242 -6.16 9.31 -20.48
C VAL A 242 -5.77 10.78 -20.48
N GLY A 243 -5.41 11.30 -19.31
CA GLY A 243 -5.06 12.71 -19.12
C GLY A 243 -4.11 12.96 -17.95
#